data_7bd4dc6434eec0a3cf34ab7b1374b3ec
#
_entry.id   7bd4dc6434eec0a3cf34ab7b1374b3ec
#
_cell.length_a   1.000
_cell.length_b   1.000
_cell.length_c   1.000
_cell.angle_alpha   90.00
_cell.angle_beta   90.00
_cell.angle_gamma   90.00
#
_symmetry.space_group_name_H-M   'P 1'
#
loop_
_entity.id
_entity.type
_entity.pdbx_description
1 polymer ?
#
loop_
_entity_poly.entity_id
_entity_poly.type
_entity_poly.pdbx_seq_one_letter_code
_entity_poly.pdbx_strand_id
1 'polypeptide(L)'
;TLASADYTSIIDERSFDRLLGALEDAKARGATVLQVLPGEPFDRATRKISPHIVLDAPADSVLLQREIFGPILPIRAYDSLESVVQAINAGPRPLAIYPFSGDRRRIQMLLDRVMSGGVSVNEALFHVAQHDLPFGGVGESGMGHYHGREGFDTFSKLRPVFYQARFSSLKLIGPPYGKFASTVLGFLTK
;
A
#
# COMPACT_ATOMS: atom_id res chain seq x y z
N THR A 1 28.59 8.24 -6.67
CA THR A 1 27.13 8.45 -6.42
C THR A 1 26.92 9.63 -5.49
N LEU A 2 27.62 9.71 -4.33
CA LEU A 2 27.41 10.79 -3.37
C LEU A 2 27.74 12.19 -3.96
N ALA A 3 28.71 12.29 -4.85
CA ALA A 3 29.07 13.53 -5.52
C ALA A 3 28.14 13.91 -6.70
N SER A 4 27.24 13.02 -7.14
CA SER A 4 26.34 13.31 -8.25
C SER A 4 25.27 14.33 -7.87
N ALA A 5 25.03 15.30 -8.74
CA ALA A 5 23.94 16.26 -8.60
C ALA A 5 22.54 15.59 -8.80
N ASP A 6 22.50 14.49 -9.56
CA ASP A 6 21.26 13.75 -9.84
C ASP A 6 20.85 12.83 -8.70
N TYR A 7 21.74 12.62 -7.71
CA TYR A 7 21.44 11.79 -6.55
C TYR A 7 20.99 12.66 -5.39
N THR A 8 19.72 12.52 -5.01
CA THR A 8 19.06 13.38 -4.02
C THR A 8 19.53 13.11 -2.59
N SER A 9 19.47 14.15 -1.76
CA SER A 9 19.73 14.09 -0.32
C SER A 9 18.56 13.50 0.44
N ILE A 10 18.84 12.89 1.60
CA ILE A 10 17.80 12.57 2.59
C ILE A 10 17.21 13.89 3.10
N ILE A 11 15.90 13.90 3.30
CA ILE A 11 15.11 15.11 3.54
C ILE A 11 15.61 15.94 4.74
N ASP A 12 15.98 15.29 5.83
CA ASP A 12 16.44 15.93 7.06
C ASP A 12 17.47 15.10 7.83
N GLU A 13 18.14 15.71 8.81
CA GLU A 13 19.13 15.05 9.67
C GLU A 13 18.51 13.88 10.47
N ARG A 14 17.31 14.03 10.99
CA ARG A 14 16.64 12.99 11.77
C ARG A 14 16.39 11.73 10.93
N SER A 15 15.95 11.91 9.69
CA SER A 15 15.76 10.80 8.74
C SER A 15 17.09 10.18 8.34
N PHE A 16 18.11 11.00 8.14
CA PHE A 16 19.45 10.53 7.84
C PHE A 16 20.01 9.67 8.98
N ASP A 17 19.98 10.15 10.22
CA ASP A 17 20.45 9.41 11.40
C ASP A 17 19.64 8.13 11.63
N ARG A 18 18.33 8.16 11.41
CA ARG A 18 17.46 6.99 11.48
C ARG A 18 17.88 5.90 10.50
N LEU A 19 18.22 6.28 9.26
CA LEU A 19 18.65 5.33 8.24
C LEU A 19 20.01 4.72 8.55
N LEU A 20 20.97 5.52 9.01
CA LEU A 20 22.27 5.01 9.46
C LEU A 20 22.09 4.07 10.66
N GLY A 21 21.30 4.47 11.65
CA GLY A 21 20.99 3.62 12.80
C GLY A 21 20.33 2.30 12.43
N ALA A 22 19.45 2.29 11.41
CA ALA A 22 18.82 1.07 10.92
C ALA A 22 19.81 0.12 10.22
N LEU A 23 20.81 0.65 9.48
CA LEU A 23 21.89 -0.15 8.90
C LEU A 23 22.79 -0.78 9.99
N GLU A 24 23.15 0.01 11.00
CA GLU A 24 23.96 -0.47 12.12
C GLU A 24 23.21 -1.51 12.97
N ASP A 25 21.92 -1.30 13.26
CA ASP A 25 21.06 -2.28 13.94
C ASP A 25 21.01 -3.60 13.16
N ALA A 26 20.73 -3.54 11.86
CA ALA A 26 20.69 -4.73 11.02
C ALA A 26 22.02 -5.50 11.05
N LYS A 27 23.14 -4.80 10.94
CA LYS A 27 24.49 -5.37 10.98
C LYS A 27 24.81 -5.98 12.35
N ALA A 28 24.51 -5.27 13.43
CA ALA A 28 24.73 -5.76 14.80
C ALA A 28 23.90 -7.02 15.10
N ARG A 29 22.76 -7.19 14.45
CA ARG A 29 21.86 -8.34 14.59
C ARG A 29 22.14 -9.47 13.58
N GLY A 30 23.26 -9.39 12.87
CA GLY A 30 23.76 -10.46 12.00
C GLY A 30 23.26 -10.43 10.57
N ALA A 31 22.53 -9.39 10.13
CA ALA A 31 22.19 -9.23 8.73
C ALA A 31 23.44 -8.92 7.88
N THR A 32 23.46 -9.39 6.64
CA THR A 32 24.52 -9.04 5.70
C THR A 32 24.20 -7.70 5.05
N VAL A 33 24.99 -6.67 5.34
CA VAL A 33 24.84 -5.32 4.80
C VAL A 33 25.88 -5.10 3.71
N LEU A 34 25.41 -4.88 2.49
CA LEU A 34 26.24 -4.71 1.28
C LEU A 34 26.07 -3.29 0.74
N GLN A 35 27.14 -2.53 0.67
CA GLN A 35 27.16 -1.28 -0.08
C GLN A 35 27.23 -1.61 -1.59
N VAL A 36 26.30 -1.07 -2.36
CA VAL A 36 26.17 -1.39 -3.80
C VAL A 36 27.30 -0.80 -4.64
N LEU A 37 27.75 0.40 -4.27
CA LEU A 37 28.76 1.13 -5.03
C LEU A 37 30.01 1.37 -4.17
N PRO A 38 31.21 1.28 -4.73
CA PRO A 38 32.44 1.55 -3.99
C PRO A 38 32.55 3.02 -3.57
N GLY A 39 33.33 3.29 -2.52
CA GLY A 39 33.57 4.61 -1.97
C GLY A 39 32.99 4.80 -0.58
N GLU A 40 32.83 6.03 -0.16
CA GLU A 40 32.27 6.36 1.15
C GLU A 40 30.83 5.88 1.27
N PRO A 41 30.43 5.33 2.43
CA PRO A 41 29.06 4.82 2.62
C PRO A 41 28.03 5.94 2.74
N PHE A 42 28.43 7.13 3.17
CA PHE A 42 27.57 8.30 3.26
C PHE A 42 28.37 9.60 3.27
N ASP A 43 27.70 10.69 3.01
CA ASP A 43 28.19 12.05 3.21
C ASP A 43 27.18 12.82 4.08
N ARG A 44 27.60 13.13 5.29
CA ARG A 44 26.75 13.85 6.26
C ARG A 44 26.47 15.28 5.86
N ALA A 45 27.46 15.95 5.27
CA ALA A 45 27.31 17.36 4.89
C ALA A 45 26.20 17.56 3.85
N THR A 46 26.07 16.61 2.93
CA THR A 46 25.02 16.62 1.90
C THR A 46 23.83 15.69 2.25
N ARG A 47 23.87 15.00 3.39
CA ARG A 47 22.88 13.99 3.81
C ARG A 47 22.59 12.93 2.73
N LYS A 48 23.63 12.47 2.07
CA LYS A 48 23.53 11.40 1.08
C LYS A 48 24.03 10.08 1.67
N ILE A 49 23.33 9.01 1.43
CA ILE A 49 23.70 7.63 1.81
C ILE A 49 23.85 6.83 0.52
N SER A 50 24.97 6.15 0.35
CA SER A 50 25.17 5.23 -0.79
C SER A 50 24.11 4.13 -0.75
N PRO A 51 23.61 3.59 -1.88
CA PRO A 51 22.66 2.49 -1.88
C PRO A 51 23.20 1.26 -1.17
N HIS A 52 22.39 0.65 -0.31
CA HIS A 52 22.71 -0.57 0.42
C HIS A 52 21.68 -1.66 0.17
N ILE A 53 22.15 -2.89 0.10
CA ILE A 53 21.32 -4.11 0.14
C ILE A 53 21.50 -4.75 1.50
N VAL A 54 20.42 -5.17 2.11
CA VAL A 54 20.44 -5.87 3.40
C VAL A 54 19.81 -7.24 3.21
N LEU A 55 20.62 -8.30 3.37
CA LEU A 55 20.17 -9.69 3.29
C LEU A 55 19.91 -10.23 4.68
N ASP A 56 18.92 -11.09 4.79
CA ASP A 56 18.60 -11.85 6.01
C ASP A 56 18.34 -10.97 7.25
N ALA A 57 17.74 -9.81 7.04
CA ALA A 57 17.32 -8.96 8.17
C ALA A 57 16.32 -9.74 9.05
N PRO A 58 16.52 -9.74 10.40
CA PRO A 58 15.57 -10.35 11.32
C PRO A 58 14.14 -9.80 11.13
N ALA A 59 13.14 -10.64 11.32
CA ALA A 59 11.74 -10.26 11.07
C ALA A 59 11.26 -9.05 11.91
N ASP A 60 11.86 -8.84 13.08
CA ASP A 60 11.62 -7.71 13.97
C ASP A 60 12.62 -6.56 13.77
N SER A 61 13.40 -6.57 12.71
CA SER A 61 14.29 -5.45 12.35
C SER A 61 13.49 -4.19 12.03
N VAL A 62 13.98 -3.05 12.44
CA VAL A 62 13.42 -1.72 12.11
C VAL A 62 13.24 -1.53 10.61
N LEU A 63 14.10 -2.14 9.80
CA LEU A 63 14.00 -2.11 8.33
C LEU A 63 12.75 -2.82 7.78
N LEU A 64 12.15 -3.75 8.52
CA LEU A 64 10.97 -4.51 8.11
C LEU A 64 9.70 -4.08 8.85
N GLN A 65 9.83 -3.27 9.92
CA GLN A 65 8.71 -2.80 10.73
C GLN A 65 8.21 -1.41 10.35
N ARG A 66 8.96 -0.69 9.52
CA ARG A 66 8.65 0.69 9.16
C ARG A 66 9.08 0.96 7.72
N GLU A 67 8.35 1.85 7.05
CA GLU A 67 8.76 2.39 5.75
C GLU A 67 10.16 2.98 5.84
N ILE A 68 11.06 2.52 4.97
CA ILE A 68 12.49 2.90 5.00
C ILE A 68 12.66 4.35 4.58
N PHE A 69 12.04 4.74 3.50
CA PHE A 69 12.12 6.09 2.90
C PHE A 69 13.58 6.54 2.69
N GLY A 70 14.38 5.66 2.08
CA GLY A 70 15.81 5.87 1.83
C GLY A 70 16.43 4.77 0.99
N PRO A 71 17.71 4.88 0.62
CA PRO A 71 18.38 4.02 -0.33
C PRO A 71 18.86 2.68 0.30
N ILE A 72 17.98 2.00 1.00
CA ILE A 72 18.25 0.70 1.62
C ILE A 72 17.21 -0.29 1.12
N LEU A 73 17.65 -1.39 0.53
CA LEU A 73 16.81 -2.45 0.00
C LEU A 73 16.99 -3.74 0.82
N PRO A 74 16.06 -4.09 1.71
CA PRO A 74 16.03 -5.41 2.32
C PRO A 74 15.61 -6.44 1.26
N ILE A 75 16.37 -7.53 1.19
CA ILE A 75 16.07 -8.68 0.32
C ILE A 75 15.88 -9.90 1.21
N ARG A 76 14.81 -10.61 0.99
CA ARG A 76 14.49 -11.87 1.64
C ARG A 76 14.31 -12.96 0.61
N ALA A 77 15.13 -14.01 0.69
CA ALA A 77 14.95 -15.22 -0.09
C ALA A 77 13.69 -15.98 0.36
N TYR A 78 13.08 -16.72 -0.55
CA TYR A 78 11.93 -17.56 -0.26
C TYR A 78 12.00 -18.87 -1.05
N ASP A 79 11.48 -19.95 -0.46
CA ASP A 79 11.48 -21.28 -1.08
C ASP A 79 10.18 -21.53 -1.86
N SER A 80 9.10 -20.91 -1.45
CA SER A 80 7.80 -21.06 -2.11
C SER A 80 7.04 -19.75 -2.20
N LEU A 81 6.31 -19.59 -3.30
CA LEU A 81 5.44 -18.41 -3.48
C LEU A 81 4.30 -18.38 -2.44
N GLU A 82 3.89 -19.54 -1.95
CA GLU A 82 2.92 -19.67 -0.88
C GLU A 82 3.39 -18.99 0.41
N SER A 83 4.65 -19.20 0.79
CA SER A 83 5.23 -18.56 1.98
C SER A 83 5.32 -17.03 1.84
N VAL A 84 5.54 -16.54 0.62
CA VAL A 84 5.52 -15.09 0.32
C VAL A 84 4.12 -14.52 0.52
N VAL A 85 3.09 -15.17 -0.04
CA VAL A 85 1.68 -14.76 0.13
C VAL A 85 1.29 -14.72 1.60
N GLN A 86 1.65 -15.75 2.35
CA GLN A 86 1.38 -15.81 3.80
C GLN A 86 2.08 -14.68 4.55
N ALA A 87 3.36 -14.44 4.26
CA ALA A 87 4.14 -13.38 4.91
C ALA A 87 3.57 -11.98 4.64
N ILE A 88 3.20 -11.68 3.39
CA ILE A 88 2.60 -10.40 3.03
C ILE A 88 1.23 -10.24 3.71
N ASN A 89 0.40 -11.29 3.69
CA ASN A 89 -0.94 -11.24 4.26
C ASN A 89 -0.97 -11.21 5.79
N ALA A 90 0.10 -11.63 6.46
CA ALA A 90 0.24 -11.52 7.91
C ALA A 90 0.56 -10.09 8.38
N GLY A 91 1.07 -9.24 7.48
CA GLY A 91 1.41 -7.85 7.78
C GLY A 91 0.33 -6.84 7.35
N PRO A 92 0.64 -5.54 7.52
CA PRO A 92 -0.16 -4.45 6.95
C PRO A 92 -0.31 -4.58 5.44
N ARG A 93 -1.46 -4.19 4.91
CA ARG A 93 -1.69 -4.23 3.45
C ARG A 93 -0.77 -3.23 2.74
N PRO A 94 0.05 -3.69 1.78
CA PRO A 94 0.96 -2.80 1.07
C PRO A 94 0.21 -1.82 0.17
N LEU A 95 0.78 -0.63 -0.02
CA LEU A 95 0.29 0.34 -1.01
C LEU A 95 0.35 -0.23 -2.42
N ALA A 96 1.43 -0.94 -2.74
CA ALA A 96 1.60 -1.56 -4.04
C ALA A 96 2.44 -2.84 -3.94
N ILE A 97 2.21 -3.75 -4.91
CA ILE A 97 3.09 -4.90 -5.15
C ILE A 97 3.59 -4.87 -6.59
N TYR A 98 4.81 -5.37 -6.78
CA TYR A 98 5.48 -5.39 -8.08
C TYR A 98 5.96 -6.82 -8.42
N PRO A 99 5.06 -7.70 -8.93
CA PRO A 99 5.45 -9.04 -9.35
C PRO A 99 6.31 -9.01 -10.62
N PHE A 100 7.50 -9.60 -10.56
CA PHE A 100 8.35 -9.80 -11.73
C PHE A 100 8.40 -11.29 -12.06
N SER A 101 7.77 -11.70 -13.16
CA SER A 101 7.74 -13.10 -13.58
C SER A 101 7.33 -13.23 -15.06
N GLY A 102 7.88 -14.20 -15.75
CA GLY A 102 7.37 -14.67 -17.04
C GLY A 102 6.20 -15.65 -16.93
N ASP A 103 5.92 -16.16 -15.74
CA ASP A 103 4.85 -17.13 -15.50
C ASP A 103 3.54 -16.40 -15.10
N ARG A 104 2.60 -16.38 -16.05
CA ARG A 104 1.28 -15.76 -15.85
C ARG A 104 0.47 -16.40 -14.70
N ARG A 105 0.64 -17.69 -14.43
CA ARG A 105 -0.08 -18.36 -13.35
C ARG A 105 0.39 -17.87 -11.99
N ARG A 106 1.70 -17.68 -11.82
CA ARG A 106 2.28 -17.09 -10.60
C ARG A 106 1.81 -15.66 -10.38
N ILE A 107 1.80 -14.85 -11.44
CA ILE A 107 1.28 -13.49 -11.38
C ILE A 107 -0.19 -13.51 -10.94
N GLN A 108 -1.04 -14.31 -11.60
CA GLN A 108 -2.47 -14.38 -11.29
C GLN A 108 -2.70 -14.83 -9.84
N MET A 109 -1.95 -15.81 -9.36
CA MET A 109 -2.03 -16.26 -7.96
C MET A 109 -1.73 -15.13 -6.97
N LEU A 110 -0.74 -14.28 -7.26
CA LEU A 110 -0.45 -13.11 -6.41
C LEU A 110 -1.58 -12.09 -6.46
N LEU A 111 -2.13 -11.80 -7.65
CA LEU A 111 -3.25 -10.87 -7.82
C LEU A 111 -4.51 -11.32 -7.07
N ASP A 112 -4.78 -12.63 -7.07
CA ASP A 112 -5.96 -13.20 -6.42
C ASP A 112 -5.84 -13.29 -4.89
N ARG A 113 -4.61 -13.40 -4.38
CA ARG A 113 -4.37 -13.78 -2.99
C ARG A 113 -3.70 -12.70 -2.14
N VAL A 114 -3.14 -11.67 -2.75
CA VAL A 114 -2.50 -10.56 -2.05
C VAL A 114 -3.31 -9.28 -2.27
N MET A 115 -3.89 -8.76 -1.19
CA MET A 115 -4.56 -7.47 -1.21
C MET A 115 -3.52 -6.35 -1.14
N SER A 116 -3.54 -5.44 -2.12
CA SER A 116 -2.73 -4.21 -2.14
C SER A 116 -3.54 -3.05 -2.72
N GLY A 117 -3.06 -1.83 -2.54
CA GLY A 117 -3.68 -0.65 -3.16
C GLY A 117 -3.55 -0.65 -4.68
N GLY A 118 -2.40 -1.08 -5.20
CA GLY A 118 -2.15 -1.16 -6.63
C GLY A 118 -1.16 -2.26 -7.00
N VAL A 119 -1.03 -2.53 -8.30
CA VAL A 119 -0.08 -3.52 -8.82
C VAL A 119 0.53 -3.02 -10.13
N SER A 120 1.85 -3.17 -10.28
CA SER A 120 2.53 -3.11 -11.57
C SER A 120 3.21 -4.44 -11.85
N VAL A 121 2.87 -5.09 -12.96
CA VAL A 121 3.44 -6.40 -13.33
C VAL A 121 4.64 -6.18 -14.25
N ASN A 122 5.78 -6.78 -13.88
CA ASN A 122 7.07 -6.67 -14.59
C ASN A 122 7.57 -5.22 -14.74
N GLU A 123 7.12 -4.34 -13.87
CA GLU A 123 7.52 -2.95 -13.80
C GLU A 123 7.29 -2.44 -12.37
N ALA A 124 7.91 -1.33 -12.01
CA ALA A 124 7.71 -0.65 -10.73
C ALA A 124 7.15 0.75 -10.97
N LEU A 125 6.28 1.22 -10.07
CA LEU A 125 5.73 2.58 -10.02
C LEU A 125 4.77 2.98 -11.16
N PHE A 126 4.81 2.36 -12.33
CA PHE A 126 4.06 2.82 -13.51
C PHE A 126 2.54 2.85 -13.35
N HIS A 127 1.97 2.09 -12.42
CA HIS A 127 0.53 2.18 -12.12
C HIS A 127 0.12 3.57 -11.59
N VAL A 128 1.00 4.25 -10.82
CA VAL A 128 0.71 5.60 -10.29
C VAL A 128 0.80 6.68 -11.37
N ALA A 129 1.58 6.44 -12.43
CA ALA A 129 1.71 7.36 -13.55
C ALA A 129 0.51 7.30 -14.52
N GLN A 130 -0.36 6.31 -14.37
CA GLN A 130 -1.56 6.15 -15.22
C GLN A 130 -2.72 6.94 -14.61
N HIS A 131 -3.02 8.09 -15.15
CA HIS A 131 -4.08 8.97 -14.63
C HIS A 131 -5.50 8.39 -14.73
N ASP A 132 -5.70 7.36 -15.55
CA ASP A 132 -6.97 6.65 -15.69
C ASP A 132 -7.12 5.46 -14.72
N LEU A 133 -6.07 5.13 -13.97
CA LEU A 133 -6.13 4.11 -12.94
C LEU A 133 -6.32 4.73 -11.56
N PRO A 134 -7.23 4.20 -10.72
CA PRO A 134 -7.37 4.65 -9.35
C PRO A 134 -6.09 4.36 -8.56
N PHE A 135 -5.63 5.34 -7.77
CA PHE A 135 -4.47 5.19 -6.91
C PHE A 135 -4.86 5.45 -5.47
N GLY A 136 -4.55 4.50 -4.60
CA GLY A 136 -4.81 4.59 -3.16
C GLY A 136 -4.46 3.29 -2.46
N GLY A 137 -4.29 3.36 -1.14
CA GLY A 137 -3.94 2.23 -0.30
C GLY A 137 -5.17 1.53 0.29
N VAL A 138 -4.89 0.50 1.09
CA VAL A 138 -5.88 -0.29 1.82
C VAL A 138 -5.44 -0.44 3.28
N GLY A 139 -6.31 -0.11 4.22
CA GLY A 139 -6.00 -0.20 5.65
C GLY A 139 -4.89 0.77 6.05
N GLU A 140 -3.77 0.27 6.57
CA GLU A 140 -2.66 1.12 7.01
C GLU A 140 -1.94 1.85 5.87
N SER A 141 -2.00 1.33 4.63
CA SER A 141 -1.39 1.98 3.47
C SER A 141 -2.22 3.11 2.88
N GLY A 142 -3.48 3.28 3.30
CA GLY A 142 -4.32 4.37 2.85
C GLY A 142 -5.81 4.04 2.84
N MET A 143 -6.61 5.05 2.48
CA MET A 143 -8.06 4.98 2.40
C MET A 143 -8.55 5.85 1.25
N GLY A 144 -9.46 5.28 0.43
CA GLY A 144 -9.96 5.95 -0.76
C GLY A 144 -8.99 5.88 -1.94
N HIS A 145 -9.38 6.51 -3.03
CA HIS A 145 -8.62 6.54 -4.27
C HIS A 145 -8.62 7.94 -4.86
N TYR A 146 -7.61 8.27 -5.64
CA TYR A 146 -7.60 9.46 -6.49
C TYR A 146 -7.10 9.09 -7.90
N HIS A 147 -7.04 10.01 -8.80
CA HIS A 147 -6.98 9.92 -10.26
C HIS A 147 -8.34 9.63 -10.90
N GLY A 148 -8.50 10.13 -12.11
CA GLY A 148 -9.65 9.86 -12.97
C GLY A 148 -11.01 10.09 -12.32
N ARG A 149 -11.93 9.21 -12.61
CA ARG A 149 -13.31 9.23 -12.09
C ARG A 149 -13.37 9.04 -10.59
N GLU A 150 -12.56 8.12 -10.05
CA GLU A 150 -12.52 7.78 -8.61
C GLU A 150 -12.06 8.98 -7.78
N GLY A 151 -11.09 9.75 -8.29
CA GLY A 151 -10.64 10.99 -7.65
C GLY A 151 -11.76 12.03 -7.62
N PHE A 152 -12.48 12.21 -8.73
CA PHE A 152 -13.62 13.12 -8.76
C PHE A 152 -14.71 12.70 -7.77
N ASP A 153 -15.06 11.42 -7.74
CA ASP A 153 -16.10 10.88 -6.86
C ASP A 153 -15.69 10.99 -5.38
N THR A 154 -14.42 10.77 -5.05
CA THR A 154 -13.88 10.90 -3.68
C THR A 154 -14.06 12.31 -3.12
N PHE A 155 -13.87 13.35 -3.93
CA PHE A 155 -14.03 14.75 -3.53
C PHE A 155 -15.42 15.31 -3.83
N SER A 156 -16.36 14.48 -4.28
CA SER A 156 -17.71 14.87 -4.64
C SER A 156 -18.74 14.35 -3.64
N LYS A 157 -19.76 15.15 -3.37
CA LYS A 157 -20.92 14.71 -2.58
C LYS A 157 -21.94 14.07 -3.49
N LEU A 158 -22.12 12.77 -3.43
CA LEU A 158 -23.24 12.08 -4.03
C LEU A 158 -24.53 12.48 -3.30
N ARG A 159 -25.43 13.17 -4.03
CA ARG A 159 -26.72 13.58 -3.48
C ARG A 159 -27.81 12.70 -4.06
N PRO A 160 -28.37 11.75 -3.29
CA PRO A 160 -29.52 10.99 -3.75
C PRO A 160 -30.73 11.90 -3.89
N VAL A 161 -31.47 11.77 -4.97
CA VAL A 161 -32.71 12.47 -5.22
C VAL A 161 -33.80 11.45 -5.51
N PHE A 162 -34.82 11.41 -4.65
CA PHE A 162 -35.97 10.56 -4.83
C PHE A 162 -37.16 11.38 -5.33
N TYR A 163 -37.68 11.04 -6.49
CA TYR A 163 -38.90 11.63 -7.02
C TYR A 163 -40.08 10.73 -6.67
N GLN A 164 -40.97 11.24 -5.81
CA GLN A 164 -42.18 10.52 -5.45
C GLN A 164 -43.05 10.29 -6.67
N ALA A 165 -43.44 9.03 -6.91
CA ALA A 165 -44.41 8.70 -7.90
C ALA A 165 -45.79 9.29 -7.56
N ARG A 166 -46.68 9.38 -8.59
CA ARG A 166 -48.02 9.97 -8.44
C ARG A 166 -48.84 9.33 -7.32
N PHE A 167 -48.61 8.05 -7.04
CA PHE A 167 -49.18 7.31 -5.92
C PHE A 167 -48.07 6.96 -4.90
N SER A 168 -48.28 7.35 -3.67
CA SER A 168 -47.36 7.05 -2.57
C SER A 168 -47.84 5.82 -1.79
N SER A 169 -47.00 4.78 -1.74
CA SER A 169 -47.25 3.62 -0.89
C SER A 169 -47.23 3.94 0.61
N LEU A 170 -46.58 5.06 1.00
CA LEU A 170 -46.54 5.52 2.40
C LEU A 170 -47.94 5.82 2.95
N LYS A 171 -48.90 6.22 2.11
CA LYS A 171 -50.31 6.41 2.53
C LYS A 171 -50.99 5.09 2.95
N LEU A 172 -50.51 3.95 2.49
CA LEU A 172 -51.04 2.64 2.83
C LEU A 172 -50.40 2.03 4.08
N ILE A 173 -49.15 2.43 4.37
CA ILE A 173 -48.35 1.89 5.48
C ILE A 173 -48.05 2.93 6.57
N GLY A 174 -48.46 4.18 6.38
CA GLY A 174 -48.34 5.25 7.36
C GLY A 174 -49.43 5.23 8.44
N PRO A 175 -49.29 6.09 9.48
CA PRO A 175 -50.29 6.21 10.55
C PRO A 175 -51.62 6.78 10.03
N PRO A 176 -52.77 6.39 10.63
CA PRO A 176 -52.88 5.36 11.67
C PRO A 176 -52.65 3.96 11.13
N TYR A 177 -51.79 3.16 11.80
CA TYR A 177 -51.39 1.84 11.34
C TYR A 177 -52.53 0.86 11.34
N GLY A 178 -52.99 0.44 10.17
CA GLY A 178 -53.98 -0.61 10.00
C GLY A 178 -53.34 -2.02 9.88
N LYS A 179 -54.20 -3.07 9.79
CA LYS A 179 -53.73 -4.47 9.65
C LYS A 179 -52.77 -4.67 8.48
N PHE A 180 -52.97 -3.98 7.37
CA PHE A 180 -52.10 -4.03 6.20
C PHE A 180 -50.69 -3.55 6.50
N ALA A 181 -50.59 -2.39 7.17
CA ALA A 181 -49.30 -1.81 7.55
C ALA A 181 -48.55 -2.77 8.54
N SER A 182 -49.25 -3.32 9.52
CA SER A 182 -48.67 -4.27 10.47
C SER A 182 -48.16 -5.56 9.80
N THR A 183 -48.89 -6.05 8.78
CA THR A 183 -48.45 -7.24 8.03
C THR A 183 -47.19 -6.94 7.20
N VAL A 184 -47.16 -5.83 6.48
CA VAL A 184 -46.00 -5.40 5.65
C VAL A 184 -44.77 -5.16 6.52
N LEU A 185 -44.92 -4.42 7.61
CA LEU A 185 -43.81 -4.13 8.54
C LEU A 185 -43.30 -5.41 9.21
N GLY A 186 -44.19 -6.34 9.61
CA GLY A 186 -43.82 -7.65 10.15
C GLY A 186 -43.07 -8.54 9.16
N PHE A 187 -43.24 -8.34 7.87
CA PHE A 187 -42.46 -9.04 6.82
C PHE A 187 -41.07 -8.39 6.59
N LEU A 188 -40.98 -7.06 6.65
CA LEU A 188 -39.75 -6.33 6.44
C LEU A 188 -38.78 -6.37 7.64
N THR A 189 -39.25 -6.73 8.82
CA THR A 189 -38.47 -6.79 10.07
C THR A 189 -38.03 -8.22 10.45
N LYS A 190 -38.32 -9.19 9.62
CA LYS A 190 -37.80 -10.57 9.72
C LYS A 190 -36.52 -10.71 8.89
#